data_93070e86ac8f43d7b6c5eba84b192635
#
_entry.id   93070e86ac8f43d7b6c5eba84b192635
#
_cell.length_a   1.000
_cell.length_b   1.000
_cell.length_c   1.000
_cell.angle_alpha   90.00
_cell.angle_beta   90.00
_cell.angle_gamma   90.00
#
_symmetry.space_group_name_H-M   'P 1'
#
loop_
_entity.id
_entity.type
_entity.pdbx_description
1 polymer ?
#
loop_
_entity_poly.entity_id
_entity_poly.type
_entity_poly.pdbx_seq_one_letter_code
_entity_poly.pdbx_strand_id
1 'polypeptide(L)'
;MRSAAPFVTLALAAGGLSAAAAIHAPGAPAPVRFGHADLATGIRIRYAEAGDPAAEPIIMLHGYSDSWYSFSPIIPLLGSRYRLLAIDQRGHGASDQPASGYGLRDMAEDVVAFMDELKIERATIVGHSMGSLVAQQLGVIAPARVERLVLIGSGTALRQMNDRDAFADAVNALTDPVSLEFIRGFQVSTIHHPVPEAFLDSVVGESTRLSARVWKALLEGMLATAPVEGLARHGIPTLLVWGDNDSVFSKEEREALAARLPDAERLDYEETGHATHWERPEQFAEDIDDFIRRTPPRGGAR
;
A
#
# COMPACT_ATOMS: atom_id res chain seq x y z
N MET A 1 3.10 -2.23 83.68
CA MET A 1 3.08 -0.99 82.88
C MET A 1 3.72 -1.32 81.52
N ARG A 2 2.93 -1.59 80.50
CA ARG A 2 3.39 -1.81 79.13
C ARG A 2 2.62 -0.85 78.23
N SER A 3 3.36 0.07 77.60
CA SER A 3 2.89 1.09 76.65
C SER A 3 2.55 0.45 75.34
N ALA A 4 1.35 0.69 74.85
CA ALA A 4 0.92 0.33 73.44
C ALA A 4 1.19 1.49 72.51
N ALA A 5 1.87 1.19 71.42
CA ALA A 5 2.08 2.14 70.29
C ALA A 5 0.95 2.00 69.28
N PRO A 6 0.50 3.08 68.62
CA PRO A 6 -0.57 3.00 67.64
C PRO A 6 -0.08 2.58 66.26
N PHE A 7 -0.85 1.73 65.60
CA PHE A 7 -0.69 1.36 64.18
C PHE A 7 -1.08 2.53 63.25
N VAL A 8 -0.16 2.95 62.43
CA VAL A 8 -0.43 3.88 61.32
C VAL A 8 -0.81 3.06 60.08
N THR A 9 -2.06 3.20 59.64
CA THR A 9 -2.57 2.60 58.42
C THR A 9 -2.10 3.47 57.23
N LEU A 10 -1.24 2.91 56.37
CA LEU A 10 -0.78 3.55 55.13
C LEU A 10 -1.82 3.26 54.02
N ALA A 11 -2.54 4.27 53.57
CA ALA A 11 -3.43 4.18 52.40
C ALA A 11 -2.61 4.22 51.13
N LEU A 12 -2.64 3.13 50.35
CA LEU A 12 -2.11 3.12 48.97
C LEU A 12 -3.06 3.90 48.06
N ALA A 13 -2.61 5.06 47.61
CA ALA A 13 -3.25 5.78 46.50
C ALA A 13 -2.92 5.08 45.20
N ALA A 14 -3.94 4.59 44.50
CA ALA A 14 -3.84 4.08 43.12
C ALA A 14 -3.54 5.25 42.19
N GLY A 15 -2.28 5.41 41.82
CA GLY A 15 -1.84 6.34 40.76
C GLY A 15 -2.27 5.82 39.41
N GLY A 16 -3.22 6.50 38.75
CA GLY A 16 -3.59 6.25 37.38
C GLY A 16 -2.38 6.49 36.46
N LEU A 17 -2.04 5.50 35.65
CA LEU A 17 -1.11 5.65 34.56
C LEU A 17 -1.73 6.60 33.51
N SER A 18 -1.33 7.86 33.55
CA SER A 18 -1.54 8.82 32.46
C SER A 18 -0.69 8.36 31.30
N ALA A 19 -1.32 7.99 30.18
CA ALA A 19 -0.63 7.78 28.92
C ALA A 19 0.02 9.11 28.52
N ALA A 20 1.34 9.20 28.68
CA ALA A 20 2.10 10.34 28.19
C ALA A 20 2.00 10.36 26.67
N ALA A 21 1.30 11.32 26.10
CA ALA A 21 1.37 11.63 24.69
C ALA A 21 2.82 11.95 24.37
N ALA A 22 3.46 11.14 23.54
CA ALA A 22 4.81 11.39 23.08
C ALA A 22 4.80 12.67 22.24
N ILE A 23 5.34 13.75 22.81
CA ILE A 23 5.56 15.01 22.07
C ILE A 23 6.66 14.72 21.06
N HIS A 24 6.28 14.61 19.77
CA HIS A 24 7.24 14.46 18.68
C HIS A 24 7.99 15.78 18.50
N ALA A 25 9.32 15.73 18.55
CA ALA A 25 10.16 16.86 18.18
C ALA A 25 9.94 17.17 16.68
N PRO A 26 9.77 18.44 16.29
CA PRO A 26 9.66 18.81 14.87
C PRO A 26 10.91 18.36 14.13
N GLY A 27 10.73 17.47 13.11
CA GLY A 27 11.82 16.99 12.26
C GLY A 27 12.31 15.56 12.51
N ALA A 28 11.86 14.86 13.55
CA ALA A 28 12.15 13.43 13.68
C ALA A 28 11.14 12.61 12.83
N PRO A 29 11.62 11.61 12.07
CA PRO A 29 10.72 10.75 11.31
C PRO A 29 9.73 10.04 12.25
N ALA A 30 8.46 9.98 11.86
CA ALA A 30 7.43 9.30 12.65
C ALA A 30 7.80 7.82 12.81
N PRO A 31 7.80 7.27 14.03
CA PRO A 31 8.12 5.86 14.24
C PRO A 31 7.06 4.98 13.57
N VAL A 32 7.53 3.93 12.88
CA VAL A 32 6.65 2.92 12.30
C VAL A 32 6.21 1.95 13.40
N ARG A 33 4.91 1.76 13.56
CA ARG A 33 4.29 0.77 14.44
C ARG A 33 3.66 -0.31 13.59
N PHE A 34 3.64 -1.55 14.09
CA PHE A 34 2.99 -2.66 13.40
C PHE A 34 1.71 -3.05 14.13
N GLY A 35 0.65 -3.27 13.36
CA GLY A 35 -0.62 -3.76 13.83
C GLY A 35 -1.11 -4.95 13.01
N HIS A 36 -2.16 -5.59 13.50
CA HIS A 36 -2.92 -6.61 12.78
C HIS A 36 -4.40 -6.24 12.83
N ALA A 37 -5.11 -6.53 11.76
CA ALA A 37 -6.56 -6.38 11.64
C ALA A 37 -7.15 -7.74 11.26
N ASP A 38 -8.10 -8.24 12.06
CA ASP A 38 -8.85 -9.45 11.76
C ASP A 38 -10.10 -9.02 10.95
N LEU A 39 -10.07 -9.26 9.66
CA LEU A 39 -11.07 -8.73 8.73
C LEU A 39 -12.34 -9.58 8.70
N ALA A 40 -13.48 -8.95 8.44
CA ALA A 40 -14.75 -9.63 8.20
C ALA A 40 -14.71 -10.61 7.00
N THR A 41 -13.74 -10.44 6.09
CA THR A 41 -13.46 -11.39 5.00
C THR A 41 -12.79 -12.70 5.47
N GLY A 42 -12.50 -12.83 6.77
CA GLY A 42 -11.85 -14.01 7.36
C GLY A 42 -10.33 -14.02 7.20
N ILE A 43 -9.72 -12.89 6.82
CA ILE A 43 -8.28 -12.74 6.62
C ILE A 43 -7.71 -11.87 7.74
N ARG A 44 -6.56 -12.24 8.28
CA ARG A 44 -5.77 -11.39 9.16
C ARG A 44 -4.71 -10.64 8.35
N ILE A 45 -4.82 -9.33 8.35
CA ILE A 45 -3.90 -8.43 7.64
C ILE A 45 -2.92 -7.82 8.66
N ARG A 46 -1.60 -7.86 8.34
CA ARG A 46 -0.59 -7.04 9.01
C ARG A 46 -0.49 -5.69 8.31
N TYR A 47 -0.24 -4.63 9.07
CA TYR A 47 0.03 -3.31 8.52
C TYR A 47 1.12 -2.58 9.30
N ALA A 48 1.81 -1.68 8.61
CA ALA A 48 2.70 -0.69 9.19
C ALA A 48 1.96 0.64 9.28
N GLU A 49 1.96 1.28 10.45
CA GLU A 49 1.34 2.57 10.70
C GLU A 49 2.38 3.60 11.13
N ALA A 50 2.32 4.79 10.54
CA ALA A 50 3.13 5.93 10.92
C ALA A 50 2.29 7.22 10.92
N GLY A 51 2.75 8.23 11.63
CA GLY A 51 2.07 9.52 11.76
C GLY A 51 1.07 9.59 12.91
N ASP A 52 0.32 10.69 12.95
CA ASP A 52 -0.72 10.93 13.93
C ASP A 52 -1.98 10.13 13.56
N PRO A 53 -2.52 9.28 14.45
CA PRO A 53 -3.76 8.55 14.21
C PRO A 53 -4.99 9.44 13.92
N ALA A 54 -4.95 10.72 14.31
CA ALA A 54 -6.02 11.68 14.05
C ALA A 54 -5.85 12.44 12.73
N ALA A 55 -4.69 12.31 12.06
CA ALA A 55 -4.44 12.94 10.77
C ALA A 55 -5.21 12.24 9.62
N GLU A 56 -5.26 12.91 8.47
CA GLU A 56 -5.90 12.35 7.26
C GLU A 56 -5.27 11.01 6.87
N PRO A 57 -6.06 9.93 6.73
CA PRO A 57 -5.53 8.60 6.47
C PRO A 57 -5.15 8.40 4.98
N ILE A 58 -3.98 7.82 4.78
CA ILE A 58 -3.49 7.31 3.50
C ILE A 58 -3.28 5.81 3.64
N ILE A 59 -3.98 5.01 2.85
CA ILE A 59 -3.79 3.56 2.77
C ILE A 59 -2.93 3.24 1.55
N MET A 60 -1.84 2.51 1.77
CA MET A 60 -0.86 2.18 0.74
C MET A 60 -0.90 0.69 0.40
N LEU A 61 -1.10 0.39 -0.89
CA LEU A 61 -1.25 -0.94 -1.47
C LEU A 61 -0.06 -1.24 -2.37
N HIS A 62 0.79 -2.16 -1.94
CA HIS A 62 2.03 -2.51 -2.64
C HIS A 62 1.80 -3.34 -3.92
N GLY A 63 2.86 -3.52 -4.71
CA GLY A 63 2.88 -4.31 -5.94
C GLY A 63 2.89 -5.83 -5.71
N TYR A 64 2.90 -6.57 -6.82
CA TYR A 64 2.99 -8.02 -6.82
C TYR A 64 4.27 -8.49 -6.13
N SER A 65 4.15 -9.44 -5.22
CA SER A 65 5.19 -10.00 -4.38
C SER A 65 5.89 -9.08 -3.37
N ASP A 66 5.50 -7.81 -3.27
CA ASP A 66 6.04 -6.86 -2.31
C ASP A 66 5.42 -7.04 -0.90
N SER A 67 5.62 -6.03 -0.06
CA SER A 67 4.99 -5.87 1.25
C SER A 67 4.82 -4.38 1.58
N TRP A 68 4.37 -4.07 2.79
CA TRP A 68 4.38 -2.71 3.32
C TRP A 68 5.72 -2.00 3.12
N TYR A 69 6.83 -2.77 3.10
CA TYR A 69 8.19 -2.24 3.03
C TYR A 69 8.48 -1.50 1.72
N SER A 70 7.73 -1.81 0.65
CA SER A 70 7.73 -1.08 -0.62
C SER A 70 7.57 0.44 -0.43
N PHE A 71 6.85 0.87 0.61
CA PHE A 71 6.61 2.27 0.92
C PHE A 71 7.57 2.85 1.98
N SER A 72 8.52 2.05 2.50
CA SER A 72 9.42 2.50 3.54
C SER A 72 10.24 3.75 3.18
N PRO A 73 10.61 4.02 1.90
CA PRO A 73 11.33 5.25 1.55
C PRO A 73 10.49 6.52 1.70
N ILE A 74 9.16 6.45 1.50
CA ILE A 74 8.29 7.63 1.52
C ILE A 74 7.59 7.84 2.87
N ILE A 75 7.49 6.82 3.72
CA ILE A 75 6.86 6.92 5.04
C ILE A 75 7.48 8.03 5.90
N PRO A 76 8.81 8.19 6.01
CA PRO A 76 9.41 9.27 6.81
C PRO A 76 9.11 10.67 6.27
N LEU A 77 8.89 10.78 4.97
CA LEU A 77 8.67 12.05 4.27
C LEU A 77 7.23 12.58 4.46
N LEU A 78 6.26 11.67 4.55
CA LEU A 78 4.83 11.99 4.66
C LEU A 78 4.27 11.86 6.08
N GLY A 79 4.90 11.06 6.95
CA GLY A 79 4.38 10.68 8.26
C GLY A 79 4.23 11.82 9.28
N SER A 80 4.80 13.01 9.02
CA SER A 80 4.58 14.18 9.85
C SER A 80 3.26 14.90 9.59
N ARG A 81 2.58 14.58 8.48
CA ARG A 81 1.34 15.27 8.02
C ARG A 81 0.14 14.34 7.95
N TYR A 82 0.35 13.08 7.68
CA TYR A 82 -0.69 12.10 7.38
C TYR A 82 -0.62 10.89 8.32
N ARG A 83 -1.75 10.23 8.50
CA ARG A 83 -1.81 8.89 9.06
C ARG A 83 -1.54 7.89 7.95
N LEU A 84 -0.37 7.30 7.91
CA LEU A 84 0.07 6.37 6.87
C LEU A 84 -0.19 4.92 7.32
N LEU A 85 -0.84 4.15 6.46
CA LEU A 85 -1.20 2.75 6.70
C LEU A 85 -0.76 1.93 5.50
N ALA A 86 0.44 1.37 5.55
CA ALA A 86 0.95 0.46 4.51
C ALA A 86 0.59 -0.98 4.89
N ILE A 87 -0.31 -1.61 4.14
CA ILE A 87 -0.80 -2.95 4.45
C ILE A 87 0.03 -4.02 3.73
N ASP A 88 0.26 -5.15 4.38
CA ASP A 88 0.61 -6.38 3.67
C ASP A 88 -0.69 -6.97 3.13
N GLN A 89 -0.92 -6.88 1.83
CA GLN A 89 -2.14 -7.43 1.22
C GLN A 89 -2.20 -8.96 1.40
N ARG A 90 -3.39 -9.59 1.29
CA ARG A 90 -3.52 -11.05 1.42
C ARG A 90 -2.43 -11.78 0.64
N GLY A 91 -1.84 -12.79 1.23
CA GLY A 91 -0.77 -13.58 0.64
C GLY A 91 0.62 -13.01 0.81
N HIS A 92 0.77 -11.75 1.26
CA HIS A 92 2.05 -11.04 1.31
C HIS A 92 2.52 -10.76 2.74
N GLY A 93 3.81 -10.51 2.87
CA GLY A 93 4.43 -10.11 4.12
C GLY A 93 4.10 -11.03 5.28
N ALA A 94 3.50 -10.49 6.35
CA ALA A 94 3.05 -11.25 7.52
C ALA A 94 1.51 -11.34 7.63
N SER A 95 0.79 -11.09 6.54
CA SER A 95 -0.64 -11.35 6.41
C SER A 95 -0.93 -12.79 6.06
N ASP A 96 -2.17 -13.22 6.26
CA ASP A 96 -2.61 -14.57 5.95
C ASP A 96 -2.44 -14.92 4.46
N GLN A 97 -2.14 -16.20 4.21
CA GLN A 97 -2.04 -16.80 2.88
C GLN A 97 -3.18 -17.81 2.67
N PRO A 98 -4.41 -17.36 2.41
CA PRO A 98 -5.56 -18.24 2.23
C PRO A 98 -5.37 -19.19 1.05
N ALA A 99 -6.18 -20.26 0.99
CA ALA A 99 -6.10 -21.22 -0.10
C ALA A 99 -6.58 -20.65 -1.45
N SER A 100 -7.44 -19.62 -1.44
CA SER A 100 -8.07 -19.02 -2.62
C SER A 100 -8.45 -17.56 -2.36
N GLY A 101 -9.10 -16.90 -3.33
CA GLY A 101 -9.56 -15.52 -3.18
C GLY A 101 -8.48 -14.50 -3.50
N TYR A 102 -7.67 -14.74 -4.53
CA TYR A 102 -6.59 -13.84 -4.95
C TYR A 102 -6.97 -12.95 -6.14
N GLY A 103 -8.28 -12.80 -6.42
CA GLY A 103 -8.76 -11.85 -7.40
C GLY A 103 -8.63 -10.40 -6.90
N LEU A 104 -8.47 -9.45 -7.82
CA LEU A 104 -8.33 -8.03 -7.46
C LEU A 104 -9.56 -7.51 -6.69
N ARG A 105 -10.75 -8.06 -6.97
CA ARG A 105 -11.97 -7.73 -6.24
C ARG A 105 -11.92 -8.21 -4.79
N ASP A 106 -11.46 -9.45 -4.55
CA ASP A 106 -11.32 -10.00 -3.19
C ASP A 106 -10.36 -9.12 -2.37
N MET A 107 -9.25 -8.68 -3.00
CA MET A 107 -8.27 -7.80 -2.36
C MET A 107 -8.85 -6.41 -2.08
N ALA A 108 -9.67 -5.87 -2.97
CA ALA A 108 -10.37 -4.60 -2.75
C ALA A 108 -11.40 -4.71 -1.62
N GLU A 109 -12.11 -5.83 -1.49
CA GLU A 109 -13.03 -6.12 -0.38
C GLU A 109 -12.28 -6.23 0.96
N ASP A 110 -11.04 -6.76 0.98
CA ASP A 110 -10.19 -6.71 2.17
C ASP A 110 -9.85 -5.27 2.58
N VAL A 111 -9.57 -4.39 1.62
CA VAL A 111 -9.30 -2.97 1.95
C VAL A 111 -10.52 -2.32 2.59
N VAL A 112 -11.73 -2.60 2.09
CA VAL A 112 -12.98 -2.12 2.72
C VAL A 112 -13.09 -2.64 4.15
N ALA A 113 -12.91 -3.95 4.35
CA ALA A 113 -12.99 -4.58 5.66
C ALA A 113 -11.90 -4.06 6.62
N PHE A 114 -10.69 -3.78 6.11
CA PHE A 114 -9.61 -3.14 6.87
C PHE A 114 -10.00 -1.73 7.35
N MET A 115 -10.62 -0.95 6.45
CA MET A 115 -11.12 0.38 6.83
C MET A 115 -12.20 0.29 7.89
N ASP A 116 -13.10 -0.71 7.82
CA ASP A 116 -14.17 -0.92 8.80
C ASP A 116 -13.59 -1.29 10.16
N GLU A 117 -12.63 -2.22 10.21
CA GLU A 117 -11.97 -2.65 11.44
C GLU A 117 -11.24 -1.48 12.14
N LEU A 118 -10.55 -0.64 11.37
CA LEU A 118 -9.85 0.53 11.90
C LEU A 118 -10.73 1.77 12.05
N LYS A 119 -12.04 1.68 11.75
CA LYS A 119 -13.01 2.78 11.81
C LYS A 119 -12.59 3.97 10.95
N ILE A 120 -12.01 3.70 9.78
CA ILE A 120 -11.64 4.70 8.79
C ILE A 120 -12.82 4.86 7.85
N GLU A 121 -13.49 5.99 7.89
CA GLU A 121 -14.64 6.25 7.04
C GLU A 121 -14.22 6.43 5.58
N ARG A 122 -13.20 7.24 5.35
CA ARG A 122 -12.62 7.52 4.02
C ARG A 122 -11.11 7.63 4.10
N ALA A 123 -10.43 7.32 3.00
CA ALA A 123 -8.98 7.45 2.89
C ALA A 123 -8.53 7.83 1.48
N THR A 124 -7.38 8.47 1.37
CA THR A 124 -6.63 8.50 0.13
C THR A 124 -6.00 7.12 -0.07
N ILE A 125 -6.17 6.53 -1.25
CA ILE A 125 -5.64 5.21 -1.59
C ILE A 125 -4.47 5.38 -2.55
N VAL A 126 -3.31 4.94 -2.13
CA VAL A 126 -2.07 4.94 -2.93
C VAL A 126 -1.78 3.50 -3.32
N GLY A 127 -1.83 3.18 -4.59
CA GLY A 127 -1.59 1.82 -5.09
C GLY A 127 -0.44 1.77 -6.09
N HIS A 128 0.49 0.83 -5.89
CA HIS A 128 1.56 0.55 -6.85
C HIS A 128 1.26 -0.74 -7.60
N SER A 129 1.39 -0.74 -8.94
CA SER A 129 1.30 -1.95 -9.77
C SER A 129 0.04 -2.76 -9.48
N MET A 130 0.14 -3.99 -8.99
CA MET A 130 -1.00 -4.80 -8.51
C MET A 130 -1.88 -3.99 -7.54
N GLY A 131 -1.30 -3.29 -6.58
CA GLY A 131 -2.05 -2.44 -5.64
C GLY A 131 -2.80 -1.30 -6.32
N SER A 132 -2.33 -0.80 -7.46
CA SER A 132 -3.03 0.20 -8.27
C SER A 132 -4.27 -0.38 -8.95
N LEU A 133 -4.20 -1.64 -9.39
CA LEU A 133 -5.35 -2.35 -9.94
C LEU A 133 -6.40 -2.66 -8.85
N VAL A 134 -5.94 -3.01 -7.64
CA VAL A 134 -6.81 -3.15 -6.45
C VAL A 134 -7.48 -1.81 -6.11
N ALA A 135 -6.74 -0.71 -6.14
CA ALA A 135 -7.27 0.63 -5.89
C ALA A 135 -8.34 1.04 -6.92
N GLN A 136 -8.15 0.69 -8.20
CA GLN A 136 -9.18 0.90 -9.24
C GLN A 136 -10.46 0.09 -8.93
N GLN A 137 -10.34 -1.18 -8.53
CA GLN A 137 -11.48 -2.00 -8.12
C GLN A 137 -12.20 -1.38 -6.91
N LEU A 138 -11.44 -0.94 -5.90
CA LEU A 138 -11.98 -0.28 -4.71
C LEU A 138 -12.77 0.98 -5.07
N GLY A 139 -12.25 1.80 -5.99
CA GLY A 139 -12.91 3.01 -6.47
C GLY A 139 -14.27 2.74 -7.13
N VAL A 140 -14.52 1.52 -7.63
CA VAL A 140 -15.81 1.13 -8.22
C VAL A 140 -16.72 0.45 -7.20
N ILE A 141 -16.20 -0.48 -6.37
CA ILE A 141 -17.05 -1.22 -5.43
C ILE A 141 -17.44 -0.41 -4.20
N ALA A 142 -16.60 0.54 -3.79
CA ALA A 142 -16.82 1.35 -2.60
C ALA A 142 -16.40 2.84 -2.81
N PRO A 143 -16.91 3.53 -3.83
CA PRO A 143 -16.47 4.89 -4.19
C PRO A 143 -16.67 5.92 -3.08
N ALA A 144 -17.62 5.68 -2.16
CA ALA A 144 -17.85 6.53 -1.01
C ALA A 144 -16.75 6.45 0.06
N ARG A 145 -15.92 5.39 0.01
CA ARG A 145 -14.82 5.15 0.95
C ARG A 145 -13.50 5.75 0.47
N VAL A 146 -13.43 6.15 -0.81
CA VAL A 146 -12.21 6.67 -1.44
C VAL A 146 -12.27 8.17 -1.54
N GLU A 147 -11.33 8.83 -0.89
CA GLU A 147 -11.18 10.28 -0.93
C GLU A 147 -10.47 10.71 -2.21
N ARG A 148 -9.34 10.09 -2.49
CA ARG A 148 -8.50 10.27 -3.70
C ARG A 148 -7.85 8.95 -4.09
N LEU A 149 -7.46 8.83 -5.35
CA LEU A 149 -6.63 7.74 -5.87
C LEU A 149 -5.27 8.27 -6.31
N VAL A 150 -4.20 7.57 -5.94
CA VAL A 150 -2.86 7.73 -6.49
C VAL A 150 -2.45 6.38 -7.07
N LEU A 151 -2.33 6.30 -8.39
CA LEU A 151 -2.08 5.06 -9.13
C LEU A 151 -0.66 5.10 -9.71
N ILE A 152 0.24 4.32 -9.13
CA ILE A 152 1.67 4.27 -9.48
C ILE A 152 1.92 3.07 -10.38
N GLY A 153 2.61 3.28 -11.52
CA GLY A 153 2.94 2.18 -12.42
C GLY A 153 1.69 1.37 -12.75
N SER A 154 0.65 2.03 -13.26
CA SER A 154 -0.68 1.44 -13.45
C SER A 154 -1.04 1.34 -14.93
N GLY A 155 -1.75 0.27 -15.29
CA GLY A 155 -2.40 0.08 -16.58
C GLY A 155 -3.88 -0.19 -16.42
N THR A 156 -4.55 -0.56 -17.51
CA THR A 156 -5.98 -0.92 -17.48
C THR A 156 -6.20 -2.31 -16.91
N ALA A 157 -5.31 -3.27 -17.19
CA ALA A 157 -5.32 -4.63 -16.66
C ALA A 157 -3.96 -5.30 -16.90
N LEU A 158 -3.58 -6.25 -16.03
CA LEU A 158 -2.30 -6.95 -16.14
C LEU A 158 -2.17 -7.77 -17.45
N ARG A 159 -3.26 -8.23 -18.04
CA ARG A 159 -3.25 -8.98 -19.30
C ARG A 159 -2.59 -8.24 -20.47
N GLN A 160 -2.40 -6.95 -20.31
CA GLN A 160 -1.78 -6.07 -21.30
C GLN A 160 -0.32 -5.72 -20.95
N MET A 161 0.27 -6.40 -19.97
CA MET A 161 1.67 -6.19 -19.62
C MET A 161 2.60 -6.69 -20.72
N ASN A 162 3.78 -6.09 -20.79
CA ASN A 162 4.84 -6.55 -21.67
C ASN A 162 5.30 -7.97 -21.28
N ASP A 163 5.70 -8.76 -22.27
CA ASP A 163 6.22 -10.14 -22.08
C ASP A 163 5.36 -11.05 -21.18
N ARG A 164 4.05 -10.79 -21.12
CA ARG A 164 3.09 -11.47 -20.25
C ARG A 164 3.22 -12.98 -20.25
N ASP A 165 3.29 -13.60 -21.43
CA ASP A 165 3.26 -15.07 -21.54
C ASP A 165 4.56 -15.67 -21.01
N ALA A 166 5.71 -15.07 -21.31
CA ALA A 166 7.01 -15.49 -20.77
C ALA A 166 7.05 -15.36 -19.24
N PHE A 167 6.51 -14.26 -18.70
CA PHE A 167 6.41 -14.07 -17.25
C PHE A 167 5.48 -15.10 -16.60
N ALA A 168 4.31 -15.36 -17.21
CA ALA A 168 3.36 -16.35 -16.72
C ALA A 168 3.97 -17.77 -16.72
N ASP A 169 4.70 -18.13 -17.76
CA ASP A 169 5.40 -19.43 -17.82
C ASP A 169 6.47 -19.54 -16.71
N ALA A 170 7.26 -18.49 -16.49
CA ALA A 170 8.26 -18.45 -15.42
C ALA A 170 7.62 -18.60 -14.03
N VAL A 171 6.52 -17.87 -13.75
CA VAL A 171 5.79 -17.97 -12.47
C VAL A 171 5.17 -19.35 -12.32
N ASN A 172 4.58 -19.93 -13.37
CA ASN A 172 3.97 -21.25 -13.32
C ASN A 172 4.99 -22.39 -13.08
N ALA A 173 6.26 -22.17 -13.43
CA ALA A 173 7.34 -23.10 -13.16
C ALA A 173 7.86 -23.05 -11.71
N LEU A 174 7.48 -22.04 -10.90
CA LEU A 174 7.98 -21.88 -9.54
C LEU A 174 7.63 -23.07 -8.65
N THR A 175 8.56 -23.40 -7.76
CA THR A 175 8.40 -24.38 -6.68
C THR A 175 8.88 -23.79 -5.36
N ASP A 176 8.45 -24.36 -4.24
CA ASP A 176 8.90 -23.92 -2.92
C ASP A 176 10.23 -24.55 -2.50
N PRO A 177 11.12 -23.79 -1.88
CA PRO A 177 11.07 -22.31 -1.75
C PRO A 177 11.35 -21.64 -3.10
N VAL A 178 10.70 -20.50 -3.35
CA VAL A 178 10.98 -19.68 -4.54
C VAL A 178 12.44 -19.18 -4.46
N SER A 179 13.20 -19.33 -5.54
CA SER A 179 14.62 -18.99 -5.52
C SER A 179 14.87 -17.49 -5.35
N LEU A 180 15.90 -17.14 -4.58
CA LEU A 180 16.31 -15.75 -4.41
C LEU A 180 16.73 -15.10 -5.73
N GLU A 181 17.30 -15.87 -6.65
CA GLU A 181 17.67 -15.40 -7.99
C GLU A 181 16.43 -14.91 -8.76
N PHE A 182 15.35 -15.72 -8.77
CA PHE A 182 14.09 -15.34 -9.41
C PHE A 182 13.49 -14.10 -8.76
N ILE A 183 13.39 -14.08 -7.42
CA ILE A 183 12.81 -12.95 -6.69
C ILE A 183 13.58 -11.66 -6.98
N ARG A 184 14.92 -11.70 -6.83
CA ARG A 184 15.76 -10.52 -7.08
C ARG A 184 15.67 -10.09 -8.54
N GLY A 185 15.73 -11.03 -9.48
CA GLY A 185 15.57 -10.74 -10.91
C GLY A 185 14.25 -10.04 -11.22
N PHE A 186 13.15 -10.51 -10.62
CA PHE A 186 11.85 -9.85 -10.76
C PHE A 186 11.87 -8.42 -10.19
N GLN A 187 12.34 -8.22 -8.96
CA GLN A 187 12.37 -6.88 -8.35
C GLN A 187 13.25 -5.91 -9.13
N VAL A 188 14.43 -6.34 -9.56
CA VAL A 188 15.34 -5.52 -10.38
C VAL A 188 14.72 -5.17 -11.75
N SER A 189 13.90 -6.04 -12.33
CA SER A 189 13.26 -5.78 -13.62
C SER A 189 12.22 -4.64 -13.56
N THR A 190 11.78 -4.23 -12.36
CA THR A 190 10.79 -3.16 -12.17
C THR A 190 11.41 -1.77 -12.05
N ILE A 191 12.73 -1.65 -11.96
CA ILE A 191 13.43 -0.38 -11.79
C ILE A 191 14.29 -0.07 -13.01
N HIS A 192 14.43 1.21 -13.32
CA HIS A 192 15.35 1.71 -14.38
C HIS A 192 16.70 2.12 -13.77
N HIS A 193 16.69 2.86 -12.66
CA HIS A 193 17.89 3.20 -11.91
C HIS A 193 18.07 2.35 -10.68
N PRO A 194 19.32 2.05 -10.30
CA PRO A 194 19.59 1.32 -9.06
C PRO A 194 19.05 2.06 -7.84
N VAL A 195 18.37 1.34 -6.98
CA VAL A 195 17.98 1.78 -5.63
C VAL A 195 19.03 1.35 -4.60
N PRO A 196 19.06 1.89 -3.36
CA PRO A 196 19.99 1.43 -2.33
C PRO A 196 19.94 -0.09 -2.14
N GLU A 197 21.09 -0.75 -2.18
CA GLU A 197 21.17 -2.23 -2.12
C GLU A 197 20.51 -2.80 -0.86
N ALA A 198 20.69 -2.16 0.30
CA ALA A 198 20.07 -2.58 1.55
C ALA A 198 18.53 -2.51 1.51
N PHE A 199 17.96 -1.56 0.75
CA PHE A 199 16.54 -1.49 0.50
C PHE A 199 16.07 -2.64 -0.39
N LEU A 200 16.77 -2.87 -1.50
CA LEU A 200 16.46 -3.97 -2.43
C LEU A 200 16.57 -5.34 -1.73
N ASP A 201 17.61 -5.56 -0.92
CA ASP A 201 17.76 -6.78 -0.12
C ASP A 201 16.59 -7.01 0.83
N SER A 202 16.08 -5.94 1.44
CA SER A 202 14.92 -6.01 2.32
C SER A 202 13.64 -6.34 1.55
N VAL A 203 13.41 -5.72 0.38
CA VAL A 203 12.27 -6.04 -0.51
C VAL A 203 12.33 -7.50 -0.94
N VAL A 204 13.49 -7.97 -1.40
CA VAL A 204 13.71 -9.39 -1.75
C VAL A 204 13.43 -10.29 -0.55
N GLY A 205 13.92 -9.93 0.64
CA GLY A 205 13.68 -10.67 1.88
C GLY A 205 12.20 -10.78 2.24
N GLU A 206 11.42 -9.72 2.10
CA GLU A 206 9.96 -9.77 2.30
C GLU A 206 9.27 -10.66 1.26
N SER A 207 9.70 -10.61 -0.01
CA SER A 207 9.15 -11.43 -1.10
C SER A 207 9.37 -12.94 -0.88
N THR A 208 10.41 -13.35 -0.13
CA THR A 208 10.64 -14.78 0.20
C THR A 208 9.55 -15.40 1.07
N ARG A 209 8.70 -14.58 1.68
CA ARG A 209 7.57 -15.05 2.51
C ARG A 209 6.43 -15.65 1.68
N LEU A 210 6.39 -15.36 0.39
CA LEU A 210 5.36 -15.88 -0.50
C LEU A 210 5.73 -17.30 -0.97
N SER A 211 4.80 -18.24 -0.78
CA SER A 211 4.94 -19.57 -1.40
C SER A 211 4.72 -19.51 -2.92
N ALA A 212 5.29 -20.45 -3.66
CA ALA A 212 5.07 -20.58 -5.11
C ALA A 212 3.58 -20.65 -5.46
N ARG A 213 2.77 -21.29 -4.60
CA ARG A 213 1.30 -21.31 -4.74
C ARG A 213 0.71 -19.89 -4.73
N VAL A 214 1.17 -19.03 -3.82
CA VAL A 214 0.65 -17.65 -3.71
C VAL A 214 1.08 -16.82 -4.92
N TRP A 215 2.33 -16.92 -5.35
CA TRP A 215 2.79 -16.30 -6.60
C TRP A 215 1.88 -16.63 -7.77
N LYS A 216 1.56 -17.93 -7.99
CA LYS A 216 0.71 -18.39 -9.08
C LYS A 216 -0.72 -17.88 -8.94
N ALA A 217 -1.32 -18.01 -7.75
CA ALA A 217 -2.70 -17.61 -7.51
C ALA A 217 -2.94 -16.11 -7.68
N LEU A 218 -1.99 -15.27 -7.25
CA LEU A 218 -2.03 -13.81 -7.46
C LEU A 218 -1.95 -13.47 -8.95
N LEU A 219 -1.01 -14.07 -9.67
CA LEU A 219 -0.88 -13.83 -11.12
C LEU A 219 -2.15 -14.26 -11.85
N GLU A 220 -2.68 -15.43 -11.56
CA GLU A 220 -3.94 -15.92 -12.13
C GLU A 220 -5.09 -14.93 -11.86
N GLY A 221 -5.24 -14.48 -10.61
CA GLY A 221 -6.27 -13.52 -10.21
C GLY A 221 -6.16 -12.18 -10.95
N MET A 222 -4.95 -11.66 -11.12
CA MET A 222 -4.71 -10.42 -11.90
C MET A 222 -5.01 -10.61 -13.39
N LEU A 223 -4.56 -11.73 -13.99
CA LEU A 223 -4.79 -12.03 -15.41
C LEU A 223 -6.26 -12.32 -15.73
N ALA A 224 -7.01 -12.89 -14.78
CA ALA A 224 -8.44 -13.15 -14.91
C ALA A 224 -9.28 -11.86 -14.85
N THR A 225 -8.76 -10.80 -14.23
CA THR A 225 -9.51 -9.56 -14.02
C THR A 225 -9.54 -8.72 -15.30
N ALA A 226 -10.75 -8.36 -15.72
CA ALA A 226 -10.96 -7.43 -16.83
C ALA A 226 -10.66 -5.98 -16.39
N PRO A 227 -10.35 -5.08 -17.36
CA PRO A 227 -10.23 -3.66 -17.07
C PRO A 227 -11.45 -3.13 -16.32
N VAL A 228 -11.21 -2.29 -15.33
CA VAL A 228 -12.28 -1.71 -14.51
C VAL A 228 -13.11 -0.74 -15.34
N GLU A 229 -14.42 -0.92 -15.33
CA GLU A 229 -15.36 -0.06 -16.02
C GLU A 229 -16.06 0.90 -15.05
N GLY A 230 -16.28 2.13 -15.51
CA GLY A 230 -17.09 3.10 -14.77
C GLY A 230 -16.41 3.85 -13.64
N LEU A 231 -15.12 3.69 -13.41
CA LEU A 231 -14.37 4.39 -12.35
C LEU A 231 -14.51 5.92 -12.48
N ALA A 232 -14.39 6.46 -13.70
CA ALA A 232 -14.54 7.90 -13.96
C ALA A 232 -15.91 8.48 -13.53
N ARG A 233 -16.98 7.65 -13.53
CA ARG A 233 -18.34 8.11 -13.17
C ARG A 233 -18.45 8.54 -11.71
N HIS A 234 -17.52 8.12 -10.87
CA HIS A 234 -17.54 8.40 -9.44
C HIS A 234 -16.86 9.73 -9.09
N GLY A 235 -16.20 10.38 -10.06
CA GLY A 235 -15.56 11.69 -9.86
C GLY A 235 -14.53 11.67 -8.72
N ILE A 236 -13.81 10.55 -8.54
CA ILE A 236 -12.76 10.44 -7.54
C ILE A 236 -11.54 11.17 -8.08
N PRO A 237 -11.04 12.21 -7.39
CA PRO A 237 -9.79 12.84 -7.79
C PRO A 237 -8.68 11.80 -7.88
N THR A 238 -8.03 11.74 -9.04
CA THR A 238 -7.05 10.68 -9.34
C THR A 238 -5.76 11.30 -9.85
N LEU A 239 -4.63 10.81 -9.32
CA LEU A 239 -3.29 11.09 -9.79
C LEU A 239 -2.71 9.82 -10.40
N LEU A 240 -2.27 9.90 -11.66
CA LEU A 240 -1.54 8.85 -12.37
C LEU A 240 -0.05 9.19 -12.33
N VAL A 241 0.78 8.27 -11.82
CA VAL A 241 2.23 8.46 -11.75
C VAL A 241 2.93 7.33 -12.48
N TRP A 242 3.72 7.67 -13.49
CA TRP A 242 4.46 6.71 -14.30
C TRP A 242 5.92 7.10 -14.48
N GLY A 243 6.79 6.10 -14.59
CA GLY A 243 8.10 6.27 -15.17
C GLY A 243 8.04 6.10 -16.71
N ASP A 244 8.82 6.88 -17.43
CA ASP A 244 8.87 6.80 -18.91
C ASP A 244 9.54 5.50 -19.40
N ASN A 245 10.36 4.87 -18.55
CA ASN A 245 11.01 3.58 -18.76
C ASN A 245 10.30 2.42 -18.03
N ASP A 246 8.99 2.52 -17.78
CA ASP A 246 8.20 1.43 -17.19
C ASP A 246 8.28 0.17 -18.09
N SER A 247 8.89 -0.89 -17.56
CA SER A 247 9.07 -2.18 -18.25
C SER A 247 7.81 -3.06 -18.23
N VAL A 248 6.86 -2.79 -17.30
CA VAL A 248 5.68 -3.61 -17.09
C VAL A 248 4.53 -3.18 -17.99
N PHE A 249 4.15 -1.90 -17.95
CA PHE A 249 3.07 -1.36 -18.76
C PHE A 249 3.61 -0.49 -19.88
N SER A 250 3.27 -0.83 -21.11
CA SER A 250 3.63 -0.05 -22.29
C SER A 250 3.02 1.36 -22.23
N LYS A 251 3.56 2.25 -23.08
CA LYS A 251 3.01 3.60 -23.23
C LYS A 251 1.53 3.55 -23.64
N GLU A 252 1.17 2.62 -24.54
CA GLU A 252 -0.18 2.44 -25.05
C GLU A 252 -1.15 2.08 -23.92
N GLU A 253 -0.74 1.21 -22.97
CA GLU A 253 -1.56 0.85 -21.80
C GLU A 253 -1.75 2.01 -20.83
N ARG A 254 -0.70 2.79 -20.60
CA ARG A 254 -0.77 4.01 -19.79
C ARG A 254 -1.72 5.04 -20.39
N GLU A 255 -1.61 5.27 -21.70
CA GLU A 255 -2.52 6.15 -22.44
C GLU A 255 -3.97 5.62 -22.45
N ALA A 256 -4.15 4.29 -22.54
CA ALA A 256 -5.48 3.69 -22.46
C ALA A 256 -6.12 3.90 -21.08
N LEU A 257 -5.34 3.83 -19.99
CA LEU A 257 -5.83 4.16 -18.64
C LEU A 257 -6.16 5.65 -18.53
N ALA A 258 -5.28 6.54 -19.00
CA ALA A 258 -5.53 7.98 -18.99
C ALA A 258 -6.82 8.34 -19.77
N ALA A 259 -7.06 7.72 -20.93
CA ALA A 259 -8.28 7.92 -21.70
C ALA A 259 -9.55 7.48 -20.96
N ARG A 260 -9.46 6.51 -20.03
CA ARG A 260 -10.57 6.08 -19.18
C ARG A 260 -10.80 6.99 -17.97
N LEU A 261 -9.82 7.81 -17.62
CA LEU A 261 -9.82 8.74 -16.49
C LEU A 261 -9.46 10.15 -16.98
N PRO A 262 -10.31 10.78 -17.80
CA PRO A 262 -9.96 12.03 -18.48
C PRO A 262 -9.72 13.22 -17.55
N ASP A 263 -10.26 13.16 -16.33
CA ASP A 263 -10.10 14.21 -15.30
C ASP A 263 -8.92 13.91 -14.35
N ALA A 264 -8.20 12.80 -14.54
CA ALA A 264 -7.05 12.48 -13.71
C ALA A 264 -5.85 13.39 -14.04
N GLU A 265 -5.16 13.83 -13.00
CA GLU A 265 -3.85 14.45 -13.15
C GLU A 265 -2.82 13.39 -13.53
N ARG A 266 -1.80 13.78 -14.29
CA ARG A 266 -0.77 12.88 -14.78
C ARG A 266 0.62 13.43 -14.50
N LEU A 267 1.49 12.57 -14.00
CA LEU A 267 2.92 12.82 -13.83
C LEU A 267 3.72 11.70 -14.50
N ASP A 268 4.56 12.07 -15.43
CA ASP A 268 5.53 11.19 -16.08
C ASP A 268 6.93 11.54 -15.55
N TYR A 269 7.59 10.59 -14.89
CA TYR A 269 8.94 10.75 -14.36
C TYR A 269 9.96 10.32 -15.42
N GLU A 270 10.82 11.26 -15.78
CA GLU A 270 11.88 10.99 -16.78
C GLU A 270 12.92 10.02 -16.20
N GLU A 271 13.48 9.17 -17.08
CA GLU A 271 14.50 8.16 -16.74
C GLU A 271 14.13 7.37 -15.49
N THR A 272 12.89 6.91 -15.38
CA THR A 272 12.37 6.21 -14.20
C THR A 272 11.59 4.97 -14.64
N GLY A 273 11.74 3.88 -13.90
CA GLY A 273 11.08 2.61 -14.18
C GLY A 273 9.66 2.52 -13.60
N HIS A 274 9.20 1.28 -13.40
CA HIS A 274 7.87 0.97 -12.92
C HIS A 274 7.63 1.39 -11.46
N ALA A 275 8.66 1.30 -10.60
CA ALA A 275 8.59 1.61 -9.17
C ALA A 275 9.06 3.04 -8.86
N THR A 276 8.35 4.07 -9.36
CA THR A 276 8.74 5.48 -9.25
C THR A 276 9.01 5.93 -7.81
N HIS A 277 8.25 5.42 -6.83
CA HIS A 277 8.38 5.72 -5.40
C HIS A 277 9.63 5.09 -4.75
N TRP A 278 10.29 4.14 -5.44
CA TRP A 278 11.58 3.59 -5.02
C TRP A 278 12.74 4.40 -5.57
N GLU A 279 12.63 4.80 -6.84
CA GLU A 279 13.70 5.47 -7.58
C GLU A 279 13.76 6.98 -7.30
N ARG A 280 12.60 7.60 -7.02
CA ARG A 280 12.45 9.04 -6.80
C ARG A 280 11.60 9.34 -5.55
N PRO A 281 11.96 8.81 -4.35
CA PRO A 281 11.08 8.87 -3.18
C PRO A 281 10.77 10.29 -2.70
N GLU A 282 11.73 11.21 -2.74
CA GLU A 282 11.55 12.60 -2.31
C GLU A 282 10.59 13.32 -3.26
N GLN A 283 10.83 13.25 -4.57
CA GLN A 283 9.96 13.84 -5.58
C GLN A 283 8.54 13.27 -5.48
N PHE A 284 8.44 11.95 -5.36
CA PHE A 284 7.15 11.28 -5.23
C PHE A 284 6.36 11.72 -3.99
N ALA A 285 7.03 11.88 -2.85
CA ALA A 285 6.40 12.36 -1.62
C ALA A 285 5.93 13.82 -1.75
N GLU A 286 6.71 14.68 -2.39
CA GLU A 286 6.34 16.07 -2.66
C GLU A 286 5.12 16.16 -3.59
N ASP A 287 5.11 15.39 -4.68
CA ASP A 287 4.03 15.38 -5.66
C ASP A 287 2.71 14.86 -5.06
N ILE A 288 2.77 13.81 -4.24
CA ILE A 288 1.57 13.33 -3.51
C ILE A 288 1.05 14.39 -2.52
N ASP A 289 1.94 14.98 -1.74
CA ASP A 289 1.56 16.02 -0.77
C ASP A 289 0.90 17.20 -1.48
N ASP A 290 1.47 17.64 -2.59
CA ASP A 290 0.91 18.71 -3.41
C ASP A 290 -0.46 18.35 -3.99
N PHE A 291 -0.62 17.13 -4.52
CA PHE A 291 -1.89 16.64 -5.03
C PHE A 291 -2.97 16.62 -3.93
N ILE A 292 -2.67 16.06 -2.75
CA ILE A 292 -3.61 15.97 -1.64
C ILE A 292 -4.02 17.37 -1.18
N ARG A 293 -3.09 18.30 -1.02
CA ARG A 293 -3.37 19.68 -0.55
C ARG A 293 -4.19 20.49 -1.55
N ARG A 294 -3.99 20.31 -2.84
CA ARG A 294 -4.76 21.00 -3.90
C ARG A 294 -6.15 20.40 -4.12
N THR A 295 -6.35 19.17 -3.70
CA THR A 295 -7.58 18.43 -3.93
C THR A 295 -8.36 18.28 -2.63
N PRO A 296 -9.35 19.15 -2.34
CA PRO A 296 -10.06 19.13 -1.08
C PRO A 296 -10.83 17.81 -0.89
N PRO A 297 -11.10 17.41 0.37
CA PRO A 297 -11.87 16.22 0.69
C PRO A 297 -13.25 16.21 0.01
N ARG A 298 -13.68 15.04 -0.47
CA ARG A 298 -14.99 14.86 -1.13
C ARG A 298 -16.11 14.98 -0.09
N GLY A 299 -17.07 15.90 -0.34
CA GLY A 299 -18.22 16.08 0.53
C GLY A 299 -18.00 17.02 1.73
N GLY A 300 -16.86 17.68 1.83
CA GLY A 300 -16.72 18.85 2.70
C GLY A 300 -17.54 20.00 2.13
N ALA A 301 -18.49 20.50 2.91
CA ALA A 301 -19.24 21.71 2.54
C ALA A 301 -18.25 22.86 2.33
N ARG A 302 -18.32 23.54 1.16
CA ARG A 302 -17.69 24.82 0.95
C ARG A 302 -18.40 25.90 1.78
#